data_68de6512ac28f1361fe41968e347c5da
#
_entry.id   68de6512ac28f1361fe41968e347c5da
#
_cell.length_a   1.000
_cell.length_b   1.000
_cell.length_c   1.000
_cell.angle_alpha   90.00
_cell.angle_beta   90.00
_cell.angle_gamma   90.00
#
_symmetry.space_group_name_H-M   'P 1'
#
loop_
_entity.id
_entity.type
_entity.pdbx_description
1 polymer ?
#
loop_
_entity_poly.entity_id
_entity_poly.type
_entity_poly.pdbx_seq_one_letter_code
_entity_poly.pdbx_strand_id
1 'polypeptide(L)'
;MKKIIYSALVVLTMVLMLSSCGSTKNVAYFQNADQVSLAASKMLYDAKIMPKDELTITVSTTDPKAAMPFNLTVSKTTGMEGQLSSTPTLLGYLVDNNGNIQFPVVGQLHVAGLTKNQCEELVKNKVRPYMSDKENPIVTVRMASYRVVVTGEVNAPRVVRVRQEKMSISEALASAGDLTIYGKRENVMLIREDAQGEKHIHYLNLNDANIINSPYFYLQQNDVIYVEPNKVKAQNSAIGSATSLWFSAVSILTSVASLVVNILR
;
A
#
# COMPACT_ATOMS: atom_id res chain seq x y z
N MET A 1 -62.28 19.82 -7.73
CA MET A 1 -61.04 20.34 -8.33
C MET A 1 -59.89 20.41 -7.35
N LYS A 2 -59.96 21.01 -6.16
CA LYS A 2 -58.85 21.08 -5.18
C LYS A 2 -58.29 19.71 -4.78
N LYS A 3 -59.13 18.68 -4.55
CA LYS A 3 -58.67 17.33 -4.16
C LYS A 3 -57.86 16.65 -5.27
N ILE A 4 -58.18 16.88 -6.53
CA ILE A 4 -57.48 16.32 -7.69
C ILE A 4 -56.09 16.98 -7.84
N ILE A 5 -56.00 18.28 -7.58
CA ILE A 5 -54.75 19.04 -7.62
C ILE A 5 -53.80 18.58 -6.53
N TYR A 6 -54.29 18.34 -5.29
CA TYR A 6 -53.49 17.80 -4.19
C TYR A 6 -52.97 16.39 -4.48
N SER A 7 -53.81 15.52 -5.01
CA SER A 7 -53.41 14.17 -5.38
C SER A 7 -52.36 14.18 -6.52
N ALA A 8 -52.51 15.03 -7.51
CA ALA A 8 -51.55 15.20 -8.59
C ALA A 8 -50.18 15.75 -8.08
N LEU A 9 -50.22 16.70 -7.14
CA LEU A 9 -48.99 17.26 -6.52
C LEU A 9 -48.23 16.21 -5.69
N VAL A 10 -48.97 15.37 -4.95
CA VAL A 10 -48.37 14.27 -4.15
C VAL A 10 -47.72 13.22 -5.06
N VAL A 11 -48.40 12.84 -6.14
CA VAL A 11 -47.85 11.91 -7.14
C VAL A 11 -46.62 12.50 -7.84
N LEU A 12 -46.63 13.78 -8.19
CA LEU A 12 -45.51 14.47 -8.82
C LEU A 12 -44.28 14.53 -7.88
N THR A 13 -44.50 14.83 -6.61
CA THR A 13 -43.40 14.81 -5.60
C THR A 13 -42.87 13.41 -5.37
N MET A 14 -43.72 12.39 -5.39
CA MET A 14 -43.30 10.99 -5.23
C MET A 14 -42.46 10.51 -6.45
N VAL A 15 -42.84 10.91 -7.65
CA VAL A 15 -42.09 10.60 -8.88
C VAL A 15 -40.73 11.31 -8.91
N LEU A 16 -40.61 12.54 -8.41
CA LEU A 16 -39.35 13.28 -8.31
C LEU A 16 -38.38 12.66 -7.31
N MET A 17 -38.87 11.95 -6.29
CA MET A 17 -38.03 11.25 -5.31
C MET A 17 -37.47 9.91 -5.84
N LEU A 18 -37.98 9.35 -6.93
CA LEU A 18 -37.58 8.06 -7.49
C LEU A 18 -36.39 8.15 -8.47
N SER A 19 -35.86 9.33 -8.80
CA SER A 19 -34.82 9.51 -9.82
C SER A 19 -33.40 9.49 -9.26
N SER A 20 -33.15 8.86 -8.10
CA SER A 20 -31.79 8.70 -7.53
C SER A 20 -31.10 7.44 -8.06
N CYS A 21 -30.82 7.39 -9.36
CA CYS A 21 -29.96 6.35 -9.94
C CYS A 21 -28.47 6.73 -9.72
N GLY A 22 -27.84 6.15 -8.73
CA GLY A 22 -26.38 6.19 -8.59
C GLY A 22 -25.73 5.34 -9.70
N SER A 23 -24.72 5.89 -10.40
CA SER A 23 -23.93 5.14 -11.37
C SER A 23 -23.00 4.16 -10.66
N THR A 24 -23.12 2.85 -10.96
CA THR A 24 -22.25 1.79 -10.44
C THR A 24 -20.98 1.60 -11.27
N LYS A 25 -20.80 2.37 -12.34
CA LYS A 25 -19.70 2.20 -13.30
C LYS A 25 -18.29 2.28 -12.71
N ASN A 26 -18.08 2.99 -11.60
CA ASN A 26 -16.76 3.23 -11.03
C ASN A 26 -16.43 2.31 -9.86
N VAL A 27 -17.17 1.23 -9.65
CA VAL A 27 -16.95 0.31 -8.51
C VAL A 27 -16.09 -0.90 -8.89
N ALA A 28 -16.15 -1.34 -10.16
CA ALA A 28 -15.39 -2.50 -10.60
C ALA A 28 -13.96 -2.14 -11.03
N TYR A 29 -13.01 -3.02 -10.71
CA TYR A 29 -11.63 -2.95 -11.20
C TYR A 29 -11.55 -3.49 -12.62
N PHE A 30 -10.52 -3.07 -13.38
CA PHE A 30 -10.10 -3.68 -14.66
C PHE A 30 -11.23 -3.85 -15.68
N GLN A 31 -12.09 -2.83 -15.84
CA GLN A 31 -13.32 -2.91 -16.62
C GLN A 31 -13.14 -3.21 -18.13
N ASN A 32 -11.95 -2.95 -18.67
CA ASN A 32 -11.57 -3.16 -20.07
C ASN A 32 -10.53 -4.28 -20.24
N ALA A 33 -10.55 -5.29 -19.37
CA ALA A 33 -9.51 -6.33 -19.35
C ALA A 33 -9.45 -7.16 -20.66
N ASP A 34 -10.54 -7.27 -21.38
CA ASP A 34 -10.66 -7.92 -22.70
C ASP A 34 -9.98 -7.14 -23.85
N GLN A 35 -9.71 -5.83 -23.65
CA GLN A 35 -9.16 -4.94 -24.67
C GLN A 35 -7.66 -4.64 -24.45
N VAL A 36 -7.09 -5.04 -23.31
CA VAL A 36 -5.71 -4.71 -22.95
C VAL A 36 -4.77 -5.81 -23.35
N SER A 37 -3.72 -5.43 -24.12
CA SER A 37 -2.59 -6.32 -24.38
C SER A 37 -1.69 -6.37 -23.15
N LEU A 38 -1.45 -7.58 -22.62
CA LEU A 38 -0.54 -7.80 -21.48
C LEU A 38 0.92 -8.03 -21.90
N ALA A 39 1.29 -7.72 -23.15
CA ALA A 39 2.65 -7.94 -23.65
C ALA A 39 3.70 -7.16 -22.84
N ALA A 40 3.37 -5.95 -22.41
CA ALA A 40 4.24 -5.10 -21.58
C ALA A 40 4.34 -5.58 -20.12
N SER A 41 3.41 -6.41 -19.64
CA SER A 41 3.43 -6.95 -18.26
C SER A 41 4.60 -7.92 -18.01
N LYS A 42 5.28 -8.37 -19.05
CA LYS A 42 6.49 -9.20 -18.96
C LYS A 42 7.71 -8.45 -18.42
N MET A 43 7.66 -7.15 -18.29
CA MET A 43 8.74 -6.38 -17.67
C MET A 43 8.91 -6.84 -16.22
N LEU A 44 10.05 -7.47 -15.96
CA LEU A 44 10.46 -7.84 -14.61
C LEU A 44 10.72 -6.53 -13.85
N TYR A 45 9.99 -6.37 -12.75
CA TYR A 45 10.24 -5.27 -11.84
C TYR A 45 11.19 -5.75 -10.74
N ASP A 46 12.35 -5.10 -10.65
CA ASP A 46 13.30 -5.29 -9.57
C ASP A 46 13.36 -4.02 -8.73
N ALA A 47 12.98 -4.13 -7.46
CA ALA A 47 13.10 -3.03 -6.51
C ALA A 47 14.58 -2.63 -6.37
N LYS A 48 14.84 -1.32 -6.35
CA LYS A 48 16.16 -0.77 -6.10
C LYS A 48 16.33 -0.48 -4.62
N ILE A 49 17.53 -0.69 -4.14
CA ILE A 49 17.94 -0.34 -2.79
C ILE A 49 17.99 1.18 -2.66
N MET A 50 17.41 1.72 -1.60
CA MET A 50 17.33 3.15 -1.33
C MET A 50 18.06 3.50 -0.04
N PRO A 51 18.50 4.76 0.16
CA PRO A 51 18.95 5.23 1.45
C PRO A 51 17.89 4.97 2.54
N LYS A 52 18.33 4.58 3.73
CA LYS A 52 17.49 4.16 4.89
C LYS A 52 16.86 2.77 4.78
N ASP A 53 17.09 2.03 3.72
CA ASP A 53 16.70 0.63 3.68
C ASP A 53 17.53 -0.19 4.66
N GLU A 54 16.91 -1.22 5.22
CA GLU A 54 17.59 -2.24 6.01
C GLU A 54 17.72 -3.51 5.16
N LEU A 55 18.95 -3.97 4.98
CA LEU A 55 19.28 -5.16 4.20
C LEU A 55 19.76 -6.28 5.12
N THR A 56 19.30 -7.49 4.89
CA THR A 56 19.94 -8.69 5.43
C THR A 56 20.83 -9.29 4.35
N ILE A 57 22.13 -9.33 4.60
CA ILE A 57 23.10 -9.90 3.65
C ILE A 57 23.73 -11.10 4.32
N THR A 58 23.71 -12.25 3.65
CA THR A 58 24.29 -13.50 4.12
C THR A 58 25.28 -14.03 3.10
N VAL A 59 26.48 -14.33 3.57
CA VAL A 59 27.52 -15.00 2.80
C VAL A 59 27.60 -16.45 3.25
N SER A 60 27.53 -17.36 2.30
CA SER A 60 27.65 -18.81 2.52
C SER A 60 28.73 -19.40 1.62
N THR A 61 29.49 -20.35 2.14
CA THR A 61 30.56 -21.08 1.43
C THR A 61 30.52 -22.55 1.80
N THR A 62 31.30 -23.35 1.09
CA THR A 62 31.42 -24.79 1.37
C THR A 62 31.97 -25.03 2.78
N ASP A 63 32.97 -24.24 3.22
CA ASP A 63 33.41 -24.21 4.61
C ASP A 63 32.72 -23.05 5.37
N PRO A 64 31.78 -23.30 6.27
CA PRO A 64 31.08 -22.26 7.03
C PRO A 64 32.04 -21.33 7.81
N LYS A 65 33.21 -21.79 8.21
CA LYS A 65 34.20 -20.97 8.93
C LYS A 65 34.77 -19.86 8.06
N ALA A 66 34.92 -20.11 6.76
CA ALA A 66 35.41 -19.13 5.82
C ALA A 66 34.37 -17.97 5.61
N ALA A 67 33.10 -18.25 5.77
CA ALA A 67 32.05 -17.25 5.65
C ALA A 67 31.78 -16.43 6.93
N MET A 68 32.11 -16.97 8.09
CA MET A 68 31.82 -16.34 9.41
C MET A 68 32.24 -14.88 9.52
N PRO A 69 33.48 -14.47 9.09
CA PRO A 69 33.91 -13.08 9.22
C PRO A 69 33.09 -12.07 8.45
N PHE A 70 32.35 -12.50 7.42
CA PHE A 70 31.54 -11.65 6.54
C PHE A 70 30.09 -11.52 6.97
N ASN A 71 29.64 -12.35 7.94
CA ASN A 71 28.29 -12.33 8.44
C ASN A 71 28.20 -11.54 9.75
N LEU A 72 27.46 -10.44 9.73
CA LEU A 72 27.25 -9.63 10.93
C LEU A 72 26.26 -10.33 11.86
N THR A 73 26.80 -10.92 12.95
CA THR A 73 25.99 -11.65 13.91
C THR A 73 26.16 -11.10 15.32
N VAL A 74 25.06 -11.11 16.08
CA VAL A 74 25.09 -10.91 17.53
C VAL A 74 24.59 -12.16 18.23
N SER A 75 25.26 -12.54 19.30
CA SER A 75 24.79 -13.60 20.19
C SER A 75 23.71 -13.04 21.10
N LYS A 76 22.46 -13.44 20.88
CA LYS A 76 21.38 -13.12 21.80
C LYS A 76 21.30 -14.18 22.88
N THR A 77 21.68 -13.82 24.11
CA THR A 77 21.57 -14.71 25.26
C THR A 77 20.14 -14.64 25.78
N THR A 78 19.42 -15.74 25.72
CA THR A 78 18.06 -15.85 26.27
C THR A 78 18.06 -17.03 27.25
N GLY A 79 17.68 -16.82 28.51
CA GLY A 79 17.54 -17.90 29.49
C GLY A 79 17.09 -17.39 30.84
N MET A 80 16.28 -18.20 31.54
CA MET A 80 16.08 -18.11 32.98
C MET A 80 17.33 -18.68 33.70
N GLU A 81 17.53 -18.31 34.96
CA GLU A 81 18.66 -18.78 35.78
C GLU A 81 18.93 -20.28 35.61
N GLY A 82 20.10 -20.62 35.04
CA GLY A 82 20.60 -21.98 34.90
C GLY A 82 20.75 -22.56 33.49
N GLN A 83 20.13 -21.98 32.44
CA GLN A 83 20.31 -22.40 31.05
C GLN A 83 20.43 -21.18 30.13
N LEU A 84 21.68 -20.78 29.85
CA LEU A 84 21.97 -19.75 28.85
C LEU A 84 22.09 -20.40 27.48
N SER A 85 21.12 -20.18 26.62
CA SER A 85 21.22 -20.53 25.19
C SER A 85 21.60 -19.28 24.39
N SER A 86 22.75 -19.35 23.71
CA SER A 86 23.24 -18.31 22.83
C SER A 86 22.94 -18.68 21.38
N THR A 87 22.01 -18.01 20.77
CA THR A 87 21.70 -18.21 19.35
C THR A 87 22.20 -17.01 18.53
N PRO A 88 23.12 -17.22 17.56
CA PRO A 88 23.58 -16.16 16.68
C PRO A 88 22.39 -15.64 15.86
N THR A 89 22.14 -14.35 15.91
CA THR A 89 21.14 -13.69 15.09
C THR A 89 21.82 -12.77 14.10
N LEU A 90 21.46 -12.87 12.82
CA LEU A 90 21.95 -11.96 11.78
C LEU A 90 21.41 -10.56 12.05
N LEU A 91 22.30 -9.56 11.99
CA LEU A 91 21.93 -8.15 12.01
C LEU A 91 21.69 -7.64 10.60
N GLY A 92 20.77 -6.69 10.49
CA GLY A 92 20.56 -5.93 9.27
C GLY A 92 21.63 -4.86 9.04
N TYR A 93 21.87 -4.53 7.79
CA TYR A 93 22.71 -3.43 7.35
C TYR A 93 21.84 -2.24 7.00
N LEU A 94 21.96 -1.15 7.73
CA LEU A 94 21.26 0.10 7.40
C LEU A 94 22.03 0.83 6.30
N VAL A 95 21.34 1.14 5.19
CA VAL A 95 21.88 1.99 4.12
C VAL A 95 21.91 3.43 4.61
N ASP A 96 23.07 4.05 4.60
CA ASP A 96 23.25 5.44 5.06
C ASP A 96 22.66 6.46 4.06
N ASN A 97 22.71 7.76 4.39
CA ASN A 97 22.21 8.83 3.54
C ASN A 97 22.94 8.94 2.19
N ASN A 98 24.19 8.44 2.14
CA ASN A 98 25.02 8.45 0.94
C ASN A 98 24.87 7.16 0.13
N GLY A 99 23.94 6.28 0.53
CA GLY A 99 23.69 5.02 -0.16
C GLY A 99 24.68 3.91 0.14
N ASN A 100 25.43 4.00 1.23
CA ASN A 100 26.46 3.03 1.60
C ASN A 100 26.05 2.16 2.78
N ILE A 101 26.64 0.97 2.85
CA ILE A 101 26.62 0.09 4.01
C ILE A 101 28.05 -0.14 4.52
N GLN A 102 28.21 -0.44 5.82
CA GLN A 102 29.47 -0.91 6.39
C GLN A 102 29.45 -2.43 6.41
N PHE A 103 30.24 -3.03 5.53
CA PHE A 103 30.29 -4.47 5.38
C PHE A 103 31.54 -5.05 6.08
N PRO A 104 31.42 -6.12 6.89
CA PRO A 104 32.57 -6.69 7.63
C PRO A 104 33.71 -7.06 6.70
N VAL A 105 34.93 -6.84 7.17
CA VAL A 105 36.22 -7.13 6.48
C VAL A 105 36.45 -6.24 5.24
N VAL A 106 35.42 -6.00 4.43
CA VAL A 106 35.51 -5.27 3.14
C VAL A 106 35.44 -3.75 3.34
N GLY A 107 34.74 -3.29 4.40
CA GLY A 107 34.53 -1.87 4.65
C GLY A 107 33.28 -1.31 3.97
N GLN A 108 33.38 -0.06 3.53
CA GLN A 108 32.24 0.67 2.95
C GLN A 108 31.92 0.19 1.53
N LEU A 109 30.63 -0.10 1.27
CA LEU A 109 30.11 -0.48 -0.04
C LEU A 109 28.93 0.43 -0.42
N HIS A 110 28.97 0.99 -1.62
CA HIS A 110 27.84 1.74 -2.18
C HIS A 110 26.83 0.79 -2.80
N VAL A 111 25.61 0.77 -2.25
CA VAL A 111 24.55 -0.18 -2.64
C VAL A 111 23.27 0.49 -3.13
N ALA A 112 23.09 1.80 -2.87
CA ALA A 112 21.90 2.52 -3.35
C ALA A 112 21.83 2.52 -4.87
N GLY A 113 20.60 2.39 -5.40
CA GLY A 113 20.34 2.31 -6.84
C GLY A 113 20.58 0.93 -7.46
N LEU A 114 21.21 0.01 -6.74
CA LEU A 114 21.39 -1.38 -7.18
C LEU A 114 20.11 -2.18 -6.98
N THR A 115 19.87 -3.14 -7.85
CA THR A 115 18.90 -4.21 -7.59
C THR A 115 19.48 -5.22 -6.60
N LYS A 116 18.65 -6.09 -6.04
CA LYS A 116 19.09 -7.19 -5.17
C LYS A 116 20.22 -8.00 -5.81
N ASN A 117 20.02 -8.44 -7.05
CA ASN A 117 20.98 -9.27 -7.78
C ASN A 117 22.32 -8.54 -8.04
N GLN A 118 22.25 -7.25 -8.36
CA GLN A 118 23.47 -6.42 -8.53
C GLN A 118 24.22 -6.26 -7.21
N CYS A 119 23.50 -6.10 -6.09
CA CYS A 119 24.10 -6.02 -4.77
C CYS A 119 24.74 -7.36 -4.36
N GLU A 120 24.10 -8.51 -4.63
CA GLU A 120 24.66 -9.85 -4.40
C GLU A 120 25.98 -10.03 -5.16
N GLU A 121 26.00 -9.65 -6.43
CA GLU A 121 27.22 -9.76 -7.26
C GLU A 121 28.31 -8.79 -6.80
N LEU A 122 27.96 -7.55 -6.41
CA LEU A 122 28.92 -6.60 -5.84
C LEU A 122 29.57 -7.17 -4.58
N VAL A 123 28.77 -7.66 -3.62
CA VAL A 123 29.30 -8.22 -2.37
C VAL A 123 30.13 -9.46 -2.66
N LYS A 124 29.67 -10.36 -3.54
CA LYS A 124 30.39 -11.56 -3.94
C LYS A 124 31.79 -11.22 -4.47
N ASN A 125 31.88 -10.26 -5.39
CA ASN A 125 33.15 -9.83 -5.98
C ASN A 125 34.05 -9.16 -4.95
N LYS A 126 33.52 -8.48 -3.96
CA LYS A 126 34.29 -7.82 -2.88
C LYS A 126 34.79 -8.78 -1.80
N VAL A 127 34.07 -9.86 -1.49
CA VAL A 127 34.50 -10.85 -0.51
C VAL A 127 35.44 -11.89 -1.10
N ARG A 128 35.35 -12.17 -2.40
CA ARG A 128 36.14 -13.18 -3.12
C ARG A 128 37.66 -13.09 -2.86
N PRO A 129 38.32 -11.91 -2.90
CA PRO A 129 39.76 -11.78 -2.65
C PRO A 129 40.22 -12.20 -1.26
N TYR A 130 39.33 -12.25 -0.28
CA TYR A 130 39.63 -12.65 1.10
C TYR A 130 39.43 -14.14 1.36
N MET A 131 39.03 -14.91 0.33
CA MET A 131 38.74 -16.34 0.42
C MET A 131 39.74 -17.16 -0.36
N SER A 132 39.89 -18.42 0.03
CA SER A 132 40.69 -19.41 -0.72
C SER A 132 40.13 -19.59 -2.13
N ASP A 133 40.99 -19.95 -3.10
CA ASP A 133 40.60 -20.23 -4.50
C ASP A 133 39.57 -21.38 -4.62
N LYS A 134 39.56 -22.27 -3.63
CA LYS A 134 38.64 -23.41 -3.58
C LYS A 134 37.24 -23.02 -3.14
N GLU A 135 37.05 -21.85 -2.51
CA GLU A 135 35.77 -21.38 -2.01
C GLU A 135 35.04 -20.59 -3.10
N ASN A 136 33.73 -20.86 -3.24
CA ASN A 136 32.86 -20.09 -4.11
C ASN A 136 31.73 -19.48 -3.27
N PRO A 137 31.84 -18.19 -2.89
CA PRO A 137 30.83 -17.58 -2.04
C PRO A 137 29.48 -17.43 -2.75
N ILE A 138 28.43 -17.81 -2.05
CA ILE A 138 27.03 -17.52 -2.39
C ILE A 138 26.61 -16.38 -1.48
N VAL A 139 26.20 -15.28 -2.09
CA VAL A 139 25.68 -14.11 -1.37
C VAL A 139 24.18 -14.03 -1.59
N THR A 140 23.44 -13.85 -0.51
CA THR A 140 21.99 -13.64 -0.54
C THR A 140 21.68 -12.30 0.11
N VAL A 141 20.99 -11.44 -0.62
CA VAL A 141 20.52 -10.13 -0.15
C VAL A 141 19.01 -10.14 -0.03
N ARG A 142 18.48 -9.66 1.10
CA ARG A 142 17.04 -9.46 1.31
C ARG A 142 16.78 -8.07 1.86
N MET A 143 15.71 -7.44 1.41
CA MET A 143 15.23 -6.19 1.97
C MET A 143 14.40 -6.50 3.22
N ALA A 144 14.93 -6.18 4.40
CA ALA A 144 14.29 -6.47 5.69
C ALA A 144 13.22 -5.45 6.06
N SER A 145 13.33 -4.21 5.55
CA SER A 145 12.44 -3.09 5.87
C SER A 145 11.33 -2.85 4.85
N TYR A 146 11.20 -3.69 3.81
CA TYR A 146 10.23 -3.45 2.74
C TYR A 146 8.81 -3.36 3.28
N ARG A 147 8.25 -2.16 3.19
CA ARG A 147 6.90 -1.84 3.62
C ARG A 147 6.27 -0.79 2.71
N VAL A 148 4.95 -0.81 2.62
CA VAL A 148 4.15 0.22 1.96
C VAL A 148 3.06 0.69 2.91
N VAL A 149 2.58 1.91 2.73
CA VAL A 149 1.51 2.49 3.55
C VAL A 149 0.24 2.56 2.71
N VAL A 150 -0.86 2.00 3.21
CA VAL A 150 -2.18 2.13 2.58
C VAL A 150 -3.09 2.91 3.52
N THR A 151 -3.62 4.03 3.03
CA THR A 151 -4.43 4.96 3.83
C THR A 151 -5.56 5.59 3.01
N GLY A 152 -6.46 6.31 3.67
CA GLY A 152 -7.63 6.91 3.06
C GLY A 152 -8.87 6.01 3.11
N GLU A 153 -9.66 6.00 2.06
CA GLU A 153 -10.97 5.33 2.01
C GLU A 153 -10.83 3.82 1.67
N VAL A 154 -10.17 3.09 2.57
CA VAL A 154 -10.00 1.63 2.59
C VAL A 154 -10.59 1.05 3.88
N ASN A 155 -10.91 -0.25 3.90
CA ASN A 155 -11.56 -0.86 5.07
C ASN A 155 -10.65 -0.92 6.31
N ALA A 156 -9.33 -1.07 6.13
CA ALA A 156 -8.36 -1.19 7.22
C ALA A 156 -7.04 -0.47 6.87
N PRO A 157 -6.97 0.87 7.00
CA PRO A 157 -5.73 1.63 6.76
C PRO A 157 -4.59 1.07 7.61
N ARG A 158 -3.44 0.80 6.99
CA ARG A 158 -2.30 0.18 7.66
C ARG A 158 -0.98 0.34 6.94
N VAL A 159 0.09 0.05 7.65
CA VAL A 159 1.39 -0.23 7.08
C VAL A 159 1.46 -1.72 6.74
N VAL A 160 1.63 -2.04 5.45
CA VAL A 160 1.77 -3.41 4.94
C VAL A 160 3.25 -3.75 4.84
N ARG A 161 3.71 -4.77 5.57
CA ARG A 161 5.07 -5.30 5.44
C ARG A 161 5.11 -6.30 4.30
N VAL A 162 6.01 -6.09 3.36
CA VAL A 162 6.19 -6.95 2.19
C VAL A 162 7.26 -7.99 2.50
N ARG A 163 6.87 -9.26 2.52
CA ARG A 163 7.79 -10.38 2.77
C ARG A 163 8.34 -11.00 1.48
N GLN A 164 7.69 -10.70 0.38
CA GLN A 164 8.06 -11.14 -0.97
C GLN A 164 8.97 -10.11 -1.63
N GLU A 165 9.55 -10.46 -2.77
CA GLU A 165 10.45 -9.56 -3.49
C GLU A 165 9.69 -8.43 -4.20
N LYS A 166 8.40 -8.61 -4.47
CA LYS A 166 7.53 -7.62 -5.12
C LYS A 166 6.13 -7.65 -4.53
N MET A 167 5.45 -6.53 -4.60
CA MET A 167 4.04 -6.38 -4.25
C MET A 167 3.36 -5.48 -5.27
N SER A 168 2.24 -5.91 -5.81
CA SER A 168 1.40 -5.08 -6.67
C SER A 168 0.52 -4.14 -5.83
N ILE A 169 0.03 -3.06 -6.46
CA ILE A 169 -0.93 -2.16 -5.81
C ILE A 169 -2.21 -2.90 -5.39
N SER A 170 -2.65 -3.87 -6.19
CA SER A 170 -3.84 -4.68 -5.86
C SER A 170 -3.64 -5.54 -4.62
N GLU A 171 -2.44 -6.15 -4.44
CA GLU A 171 -2.12 -6.93 -3.24
C GLU A 171 -2.02 -6.03 -2.00
N ALA A 172 -1.46 -4.84 -2.13
CA ALA A 172 -1.39 -3.87 -1.04
C ALA A 172 -2.78 -3.42 -0.58
N LEU A 173 -3.66 -3.09 -1.52
CA LEU A 173 -5.05 -2.71 -1.25
C LEU A 173 -5.83 -3.87 -0.64
N ALA A 174 -5.71 -5.08 -1.17
CA ALA A 174 -6.33 -6.29 -0.61
C ALA A 174 -5.85 -6.54 0.84
N SER A 175 -4.55 -6.32 1.12
CA SER A 175 -4.00 -6.42 2.48
C SER A 175 -4.59 -5.39 3.45
N ALA A 176 -5.04 -4.24 2.95
CA ALA A 176 -5.75 -3.21 3.70
C ALA A 176 -7.28 -3.41 3.72
N GLY A 177 -7.76 -4.59 3.33
CA GLY A 177 -9.19 -4.94 3.30
C GLY A 177 -9.94 -4.34 2.11
N ASP A 178 -9.20 -3.91 1.07
CA ASP A 178 -9.71 -3.27 -0.14
C ASP A 178 -10.33 -1.88 0.08
N LEU A 179 -10.66 -1.20 -1.04
CA LEU A 179 -11.36 0.08 -1.02
C LEU A 179 -12.80 -0.12 -0.53
N THR A 180 -13.30 0.82 0.27
CA THR A 180 -14.73 0.87 0.55
C THR A 180 -15.51 1.22 -0.72
N ILE A 181 -16.83 1.11 -0.68
CA ILE A 181 -17.72 1.57 -1.79
C ILE A 181 -17.59 3.08 -2.05
N TYR A 182 -17.03 3.82 -1.12
CA TYR A 182 -16.82 5.27 -1.20
C TYR A 182 -15.43 5.66 -1.71
N GLY A 183 -14.51 4.71 -1.85
CA GLY A 183 -13.18 4.97 -2.38
C GLY A 183 -13.19 5.22 -3.88
N LYS A 184 -12.49 6.28 -4.33
CA LYS A 184 -12.32 6.58 -5.76
C LYS A 184 -11.29 5.65 -6.37
N ARG A 185 -11.74 4.69 -7.19
CA ARG A 185 -10.87 3.74 -7.89
C ARG A 185 -10.19 4.34 -9.11
N GLU A 186 -10.82 5.32 -9.71
CA GLU A 186 -10.32 6.04 -10.88
C GLU A 186 -9.19 7.03 -10.56
N ASN A 187 -8.93 7.32 -9.27
CA ASN A 187 -7.98 8.34 -8.85
C ASN A 187 -7.28 7.96 -7.53
N VAL A 188 -6.56 6.85 -7.57
CA VAL A 188 -5.74 6.43 -6.43
C VAL A 188 -4.40 7.12 -6.49
N MET A 189 -4.03 7.85 -5.45
CA MET A 189 -2.76 8.56 -5.35
C MET A 189 -1.67 7.62 -4.85
N LEU A 190 -0.58 7.53 -5.60
CA LEU A 190 0.67 6.90 -5.21
C LEU A 190 1.72 7.97 -4.97
N ILE A 191 2.27 8.04 -3.76
CA ILE A 191 3.39 8.91 -3.42
C ILE A 191 4.63 8.02 -3.35
N ARG A 192 5.61 8.30 -4.20
CA ARG A 192 6.87 7.57 -4.32
C ARG A 192 8.05 8.50 -4.15
N GLU A 193 9.05 8.05 -3.41
CA GLU A 193 10.32 8.75 -3.26
C GLU A 193 11.33 8.21 -4.28
N ASP A 194 12.06 9.11 -4.94
CA ASP A 194 13.12 8.73 -5.86
C ASP A 194 14.47 8.52 -5.13
N ALA A 195 15.51 8.15 -5.91
CA ALA A 195 16.84 7.91 -5.36
C ALA A 195 17.51 9.16 -4.74
N GLN A 196 17.00 10.35 -5.05
CA GLN A 196 17.45 11.63 -4.52
C GLN A 196 16.69 12.05 -3.26
N GLY A 197 15.64 11.28 -2.87
CA GLY A 197 14.78 11.60 -1.74
C GLY A 197 13.65 12.58 -2.08
N GLU A 198 13.45 12.90 -3.36
CA GLU A 198 12.34 13.74 -3.82
C GLU A 198 11.06 12.90 -3.96
N LYS A 199 9.92 13.45 -3.49
CA LYS A 199 8.64 12.76 -3.53
C LYS A 199 7.84 13.16 -4.75
N HIS A 200 7.40 12.17 -5.50
CA HIS A 200 6.57 12.32 -6.69
C HIS A 200 5.19 11.73 -6.44
N ILE A 201 4.17 12.42 -6.96
CA ILE A 201 2.78 12.00 -6.84
C ILE A 201 2.31 11.51 -8.22
N HIS A 202 1.77 10.28 -8.24
CA HIS A 202 1.19 9.66 -9.41
C HIS A 202 -0.27 9.30 -9.12
N TYR A 203 -1.14 9.56 -10.08
CA TYR A 203 -2.55 9.18 -9.99
C TYR A 203 -2.81 7.96 -10.85
N LEU A 204 -3.37 6.94 -10.24
CA LEU A 204 -3.58 5.62 -10.82
C LEU A 204 -5.07 5.35 -10.97
N ASN A 205 -5.48 4.91 -12.17
CA ASN A 205 -6.84 4.49 -12.43
C ASN A 205 -6.94 2.96 -12.32
N LEU A 206 -7.51 2.47 -11.24
CA LEU A 206 -7.68 1.03 -11.00
C LEU A 206 -8.86 0.42 -11.77
N ASN A 207 -9.74 1.25 -12.36
CA ASN A 207 -10.82 0.78 -13.23
C ASN A 207 -10.26 0.34 -14.59
N ASP A 208 -9.10 0.87 -15.01
CA ASP A 208 -8.45 0.55 -16.27
C ASP A 208 -7.47 -0.62 -16.10
N ALA A 209 -7.69 -1.71 -16.81
CA ALA A 209 -6.82 -2.87 -16.78
C ALA A 209 -5.40 -2.57 -17.31
N ASN A 210 -5.21 -1.50 -18.09
CA ASN A 210 -3.89 -1.10 -18.56
C ASN A 210 -2.94 -0.68 -17.44
N ILE A 211 -3.44 -0.46 -16.22
CA ILE A 211 -2.61 -0.26 -15.03
C ILE A 211 -1.60 -1.40 -14.83
N ILE A 212 -1.92 -2.62 -15.25
CA ILE A 212 -1.03 -3.79 -15.17
C ILE A 212 0.27 -3.58 -15.95
N ASN A 213 0.23 -2.79 -17.01
CA ASN A 213 1.38 -2.43 -17.84
C ASN A 213 2.12 -1.18 -17.32
N SER A 214 1.59 -0.53 -16.28
CA SER A 214 2.18 0.69 -15.72
C SER A 214 3.44 0.37 -14.91
N PRO A 215 4.49 1.23 -14.96
CA PRO A 215 5.65 1.12 -14.08
C PRO A 215 5.31 1.32 -12.60
N TYR A 216 4.09 1.78 -12.30
CA TYR A 216 3.59 2.00 -10.94
C TYR A 216 2.69 0.86 -10.43
N PHE A 217 2.47 -0.19 -11.22
CA PHE A 217 1.69 -1.35 -10.81
C PHE A 217 2.36 -2.10 -9.67
N TYR A 218 3.69 -2.26 -9.74
CA TYR A 218 4.49 -2.79 -8.64
C TYR A 218 5.00 -1.66 -7.75
N LEU A 219 4.83 -1.85 -6.46
CA LEU A 219 5.18 -0.88 -5.43
C LEU A 219 6.67 -0.93 -5.09
N GLN A 220 7.18 0.18 -4.60
CA GLN A 220 8.53 0.30 -4.07
C GLN A 220 8.50 0.44 -2.54
N GLN A 221 9.66 0.29 -1.93
CA GLN A 221 9.87 0.56 -0.50
C GLN A 221 9.38 1.96 -0.14
N ASN A 222 8.63 2.07 0.97
CA ASN A 222 8.07 3.31 1.51
C ASN A 222 7.01 4.00 0.62
N ASP A 223 6.53 3.37 -0.46
CA ASP A 223 5.38 3.90 -1.21
C ASP A 223 4.19 4.15 -0.29
N VAL A 224 3.49 5.26 -0.52
CA VAL A 224 2.24 5.59 0.16
C VAL A 224 1.11 5.59 -0.85
N ILE A 225 0.12 4.74 -0.61
CA ILE A 225 -1.11 4.65 -1.39
C ILE A 225 -2.18 5.40 -0.60
N TYR A 226 -2.75 6.43 -1.19
CA TYR A 226 -3.85 7.17 -0.63
C TYR A 226 -5.09 7.08 -1.51
N VAL A 227 -6.18 6.60 -0.93
CA VAL A 227 -7.47 6.49 -1.60
C VAL A 227 -8.36 7.64 -1.16
N GLU A 228 -8.72 8.51 -2.10
CA GLU A 228 -9.64 9.61 -1.83
C GLU A 228 -11.08 9.10 -1.62
N PRO A 229 -11.83 9.68 -0.68
CA PRO A 229 -13.26 9.45 -0.58
C PRO A 229 -14.01 10.12 -1.75
N ASN A 230 -15.10 9.53 -2.17
CA ASN A 230 -15.98 10.12 -3.16
C ASN A 230 -16.85 11.26 -2.58
N LYS A 231 -17.56 11.98 -3.45
CA LYS A 231 -18.40 13.11 -3.07
C LYS A 231 -19.49 12.73 -2.06
N VAL A 232 -20.04 11.52 -2.14
CA VAL A 232 -21.08 11.04 -1.23
C VAL A 232 -20.56 10.95 0.19
N LYS A 233 -19.36 10.37 0.39
CA LYS A 233 -18.71 10.29 1.70
C LYS A 233 -18.39 11.68 2.24
N ALA A 234 -17.86 12.56 1.39
CA ALA A 234 -17.53 13.93 1.77
C ALA A 234 -18.81 14.71 2.18
N GLN A 235 -19.90 14.58 1.44
CA GLN A 235 -21.19 15.20 1.79
C GLN A 235 -21.76 14.63 3.10
N ASN A 236 -21.71 13.31 3.29
CA ASN A 236 -22.19 12.68 4.51
C ASN A 236 -21.40 13.14 5.75
N SER A 237 -20.12 13.46 5.61
CA SER A 237 -19.33 14.01 6.71
C SER A 237 -19.72 15.47 7.06
N ALA A 238 -20.29 16.21 6.09
CA ALA A 238 -20.80 17.57 6.28
C ALA A 238 -22.21 17.61 6.89
N ILE A 239 -22.94 16.48 6.85
CA ILE A 239 -24.25 16.35 7.48
C ILE A 239 -24.03 16.12 8.97
N GLY A 240 -23.88 17.19 9.72
CA GLY A 240 -23.76 17.15 11.19
C GLY A 240 -25.06 16.72 11.86
N SER A 241 -24.98 16.39 13.16
CA SER A 241 -26.13 16.05 14.01
C SER A 241 -27.24 17.11 13.97
N ALA A 242 -26.90 18.37 13.77
CA ALA A 242 -27.85 19.47 13.60
C ALA A 242 -28.79 19.30 12.38
N THR A 243 -28.26 18.84 11.24
CA THR A 243 -29.06 18.60 10.03
C THR A 243 -30.06 17.45 10.25
N SER A 244 -29.65 16.39 10.93
CA SER A 244 -30.52 15.28 11.33
C SER A 244 -31.65 15.75 12.27
N LEU A 245 -31.35 16.64 13.21
CA LEU A 245 -32.35 17.24 14.11
C LEU A 245 -33.36 18.07 13.34
N TRP A 246 -32.97 18.84 12.34
CA TRP A 246 -33.87 19.60 11.47
C TRP A 246 -34.85 18.71 10.71
N PHE A 247 -34.37 17.60 10.11
CA PHE A 247 -35.27 16.65 9.44
C PHE A 247 -36.27 16.01 10.41
N SER A 248 -35.83 15.69 11.61
CA SER A 248 -36.70 15.16 12.68
C SER A 248 -37.73 16.20 13.13
N ALA A 249 -37.34 17.46 13.30
CA ALA A 249 -38.26 18.54 13.67
C ALA A 249 -39.33 18.79 12.60
N VAL A 250 -38.92 18.82 11.31
CA VAL A 250 -39.86 18.96 10.19
C VAL A 250 -40.84 17.78 10.11
N SER A 251 -40.38 16.56 10.37
CA SER A 251 -41.23 15.37 10.40
C SER A 251 -42.26 15.42 11.53
N ILE A 252 -41.85 15.87 12.73
CA ILE A 252 -42.76 16.05 13.86
C ILE A 252 -43.82 17.14 13.55
N LEU A 253 -43.40 18.28 13.01
CA LEU A 253 -44.30 19.38 12.64
C LEU A 253 -45.34 18.94 11.58
N THR A 254 -44.92 18.18 10.58
CA THR A 254 -45.84 17.65 9.56
C THR A 254 -46.83 16.64 10.16
N SER A 255 -46.42 15.81 11.08
CA SER A 255 -47.25 14.85 11.79
C SER A 255 -48.29 15.55 12.68
N VAL A 256 -47.88 16.57 13.45
CA VAL A 256 -48.78 17.39 14.26
C VAL A 256 -49.78 18.16 13.40
N ALA A 257 -49.34 18.79 12.30
CA ALA A 257 -50.22 19.48 11.38
C ALA A 257 -51.26 18.55 10.76
N SER A 258 -50.88 17.33 10.37
CA SER A 258 -51.80 16.32 9.87
C SER A 258 -52.83 15.88 10.91
N LEU A 259 -52.41 15.74 12.19
CA LEU A 259 -53.29 15.39 13.29
C LEU A 259 -54.33 16.50 13.54
N VAL A 260 -53.89 17.76 13.59
CA VAL A 260 -54.80 18.94 13.78
C VAL A 260 -55.80 19.04 12.64
N VAL A 261 -55.38 18.89 11.39
CA VAL A 261 -56.29 18.90 10.24
C VAL A 261 -57.32 17.77 10.29
N ASN A 262 -56.94 16.61 10.87
CA ASN A 262 -57.85 15.47 10.98
C ASN A 262 -58.83 15.62 12.12
N ILE A 263 -58.49 16.34 13.19
CA ILE A 263 -59.39 16.63 14.34
C ILE A 263 -60.37 17.76 13.98
N LEU A 264 -59.96 18.74 13.18
CA LEU A 264 -60.78 19.89 12.80
C LEU A 264 -61.71 19.61 11.60
N ARG A 265 -61.65 18.42 11.06
CA ARG A 265 -62.50 17.94 9.94
C ARG A 265 -63.59 17.02 10.43
#